data_856c72a1ec5b1b647fe260f85fa8f4db
#
_entry.id   856c72a1ec5b1b647fe260f85fa8f4db
#
_cell.length_a   1.000
_cell.length_b   1.000
_cell.length_c   1.000
_cell.angle_alpha   90.00
_cell.angle_beta   90.00
_cell.angle_gamma   90.00
#
_symmetry.space_group_name_H-M   'P 1'
#
loop_
_entity.id
_entity.type
_entity.pdbx_description
1 polymer ?
#
loop_
_entity_poly.entity_id
_entity_poly.type
_entity_poly.pdbx_seq_one_letter_code
_entity_poly.pdbx_strand_id
1 'polypeptide(L)'
;RPVLLTEHGIYTREREEEIIRAKWVIPSFKKQWISFFYMLSEAIYKRAFRVTSLFTNAMLTQIQIGCDAEKCRVIENGINYDRLSQIPLKEEDGWIDIGAVVRLAPIKDIKTMIYAFYELSSRMENVRLHILGGVDDEEYADECYALVKQLDIKNLVFTGRVDIVQYMRKLDFTILTSISEGQPLSVLESFAARRPCVTTDVGC
;
A
#
# COMPACT_ATOMS: atom_id res chain seq x y z
N ARG A 1 -11.38 -31.14 7.18
CA ARG A 1 -9.99 -30.73 6.94
C ARG A 1 -9.71 -29.44 7.72
N PRO A 2 -8.52 -29.25 8.33
CA PRO A 2 -8.16 -28.01 8.98
C PRO A 2 -8.07 -26.88 7.95
N VAL A 3 -8.57 -25.70 8.31
CA VAL A 3 -8.53 -24.49 7.46
C VAL A 3 -7.58 -23.50 8.11
N LEU A 4 -6.58 -23.07 7.37
CA LEU A 4 -5.72 -21.94 7.71
C LEU A 4 -6.27 -20.70 7.03
N LEU A 5 -6.50 -19.64 7.81
CA LEU A 5 -6.89 -18.32 7.32
C LEU A 5 -5.70 -17.38 7.44
N THR A 6 -5.31 -16.75 6.33
CA THR A 6 -4.28 -15.72 6.30
C THR A 6 -4.91 -14.39 5.87
N GLU A 7 -4.77 -13.37 6.69
CA GLU A 7 -5.23 -12.02 6.37
C GLU A 7 -4.01 -11.10 6.15
N HIS A 8 -3.95 -10.49 4.97
CA HIS A 8 -2.94 -9.49 4.60
C HIS A 8 -3.34 -8.05 4.96
N GLY A 9 -4.60 -7.83 5.30
CA GLY A 9 -5.23 -6.64 5.87
C GLY A 9 -6.31 -7.09 6.84
N ILE A 10 -7.03 -6.17 7.47
CA ILE A 10 -8.18 -6.51 8.31
C ILE A 10 -9.45 -6.38 7.45
N TYR A 11 -9.85 -7.48 6.82
CA TYR A 11 -10.99 -7.54 5.90
C TYR A 11 -12.23 -6.82 6.44
N THR A 12 -12.57 -7.06 7.71
CA THR A 12 -13.75 -6.46 8.35
C THR A 12 -13.67 -4.93 8.38
N ARG A 13 -12.50 -4.36 8.71
CA ARG A 13 -12.29 -2.91 8.73
C ARG A 13 -12.29 -2.32 7.33
N GLU A 14 -11.70 -2.99 6.37
CA GLU A 14 -11.71 -2.57 4.97
C GLU A 14 -13.15 -2.50 4.44
N ARG A 15 -13.97 -3.51 4.72
CA ARG A 15 -15.40 -3.52 4.37
C ARG A 15 -16.19 -2.43 5.09
N GLU A 16 -15.90 -2.18 6.36
CA GLU A 16 -16.53 -1.09 7.12
C GLU A 16 -16.26 0.26 6.46
N GLU A 17 -14.99 0.56 6.14
CA GLU A 17 -14.62 1.81 5.47
C GLU A 17 -15.27 1.94 4.09
N GLU A 18 -15.28 0.87 3.30
CA GLU A 18 -15.95 0.86 1.99
C GLU A 18 -17.45 1.14 2.13
N ILE A 19 -18.15 0.51 3.08
CA ILE A 19 -19.57 0.71 3.31
C ILE A 19 -19.84 2.15 3.76
N ILE A 20 -19.00 2.71 4.64
CA ILE A 20 -19.12 4.09 5.10
C ILE A 20 -19.03 5.06 3.91
N ARG A 21 -18.07 4.85 3.01
CA ARG A 21 -17.84 5.70 1.83
C ARG A 21 -18.83 5.44 0.69
N ALA A 22 -19.46 4.26 0.64
CA ALA A 22 -20.34 3.86 -0.44
C ALA A 22 -21.56 4.77 -0.58
N LYS A 23 -21.75 5.36 -1.76
CA LYS A 23 -22.94 6.16 -2.11
C LYS A 23 -24.13 5.29 -2.50
N TRP A 24 -23.90 4.06 -2.93
CA TRP A 24 -24.93 3.11 -3.36
C TRP A 24 -25.62 2.37 -2.20
N VAL A 25 -25.03 2.38 -1.00
CA VAL A 25 -25.65 1.79 0.20
C VAL A 25 -26.55 2.81 0.87
N ILE A 26 -27.83 2.47 1.03
CA ILE A 26 -28.80 3.32 1.75
C ILE A 26 -28.28 3.57 3.17
N PRO A 27 -28.18 4.83 3.64
CA PRO A 27 -27.59 5.18 4.92
C PRO A 27 -28.16 4.42 6.13
N SER A 28 -29.46 4.15 6.14
CA SER A 28 -30.14 3.40 7.22
C SER A 28 -29.70 1.93 7.31
N PHE A 29 -29.15 1.35 6.24
CA PHE A 29 -28.70 -0.04 6.22
C PHE A 29 -27.18 -0.21 6.42
N LYS A 30 -26.40 0.88 6.43
CA LYS A 30 -24.94 0.80 6.60
C LYS A 30 -24.54 0.04 7.87
N LYS A 31 -25.19 0.35 9.00
CA LYS A 31 -24.91 -0.32 10.28
C LYS A 31 -25.18 -1.82 10.23
N GLN A 32 -26.28 -2.24 9.61
CA GLN A 32 -26.62 -3.66 9.46
C GLN A 32 -25.61 -4.40 8.60
N TRP A 33 -25.17 -3.79 7.50
CA TRP A 33 -24.12 -4.35 6.64
C TRP A 33 -22.78 -4.49 7.36
N ILE A 34 -22.37 -3.47 8.10
CA ILE A 34 -21.15 -3.52 8.91
C ILE A 34 -21.27 -4.64 9.94
N SER A 35 -22.36 -4.69 10.71
CA SER A 35 -22.59 -5.77 11.69
C SER A 35 -22.58 -7.16 11.07
N PHE A 36 -23.11 -7.30 9.86
CA PHE A 36 -23.06 -8.56 9.12
C PHE A 36 -21.64 -9.02 8.85
N PHE A 37 -20.75 -8.13 8.39
CA PHE A 37 -19.35 -8.47 8.14
C PHE A 37 -18.58 -8.82 9.41
N TYR A 38 -18.84 -8.12 10.53
CA TYR A 38 -18.27 -8.48 11.84
C TYR A 38 -18.71 -9.88 12.29
N MET A 39 -20.00 -10.17 12.19
CA MET A 39 -20.54 -11.48 12.54
C MET A 39 -20.01 -12.59 11.61
N LEU A 40 -19.85 -12.30 10.32
CA LEU A 40 -19.27 -13.22 9.35
C LEU A 40 -17.80 -13.54 9.68
N SER A 41 -17.00 -12.52 9.97
CA SER A 41 -15.59 -12.68 10.34
C SER A 41 -15.44 -13.48 11.63
N GLU A 42 -16.24 -13.17 12.65
CA GLU A 42 -16.28 -13.97 13.90
C GLU A 42 -16.60 -15.42 13.64
N ALA A 43 -17.61 -15.71 12.81
CA ALA A 43 -18.01 -17.07 12.46
C ALA A 43 -16.91 -17.82 11.69
N ILE A 44 -16.16 -17.13 10.83
CA ILE A 44 -15.03 -17.69 10.10
C ILE A 44 -13.87 -18.00 11.06
N TYR A 45 -13.52 -17.05 11.95
CA TYR A 45 -12.45 -17.25 12.93
C TYR A 45 -12.72 -18.43 13.86
N LYS A 46 -13.96 -18.58 14.32
CA LYS A 46 -14.35 -19.75 15.15
C LYS A 46 -14.13 -21.08 14.45
N ARG A 47 -14.31 -21.14 13.12
CA ARG A 47 -14.14 -22.35 12.32
C ARG A 47 -12.72 -22.58 11.84
N ALA A 48 -11.88 -21.55 11.78
CA ALA A 48 -10.50 -21.68 11.37
C ALA A 48 -9.69 -22.51 12.39
N PHE A 49 -8.80 -23.34 11.87
CA PHE A 49 -7.83 -24.07 12.70
C PHE A 49 -6.73 -23.14 13.21
N ARG A 50 -6.27 -22.25 12.38
CA ARG A 50 -5.33 -21.15 12.70
C ARG A 50 -5.70 -19.91 11.90
N VAL A 51 -5.41 -18.76 12.47
CA VAL A 51 -5.55 -17.44 11.84
C VAL A 51 -4.20 -16.74 11.89
N THR A 52 -3.74 -16.25 10.74
CA THR A 52 -2.47 -15.53 10.67
C THR A 52 -2.69 -14.10 10.20
N SER A 53 -1.88 -13.22 10.72
CA SER A 53 -1.83 -11.79 10.36
C SER A 53 -0.39 -11.35 10.17
N LEU A 54 -0.19 -10.20 9.54
CA LEU A 54 1.15 -9.69 9.20
C LEU A 54 1.85 -9.03 10.40
N PHE A 55 1.10 -8.54 11.39
CA PHE A 55 1.65 -7.80 12.53
C PHE A 55 0.74 -7.88 13.76
N THR A 56 1.29 -7.53 14.92
CA THR A 56 0.65 -7.70 16.21
C THR A 56 -0.67 -6.96 16.33
N ASN A 57 -0.76 -5.70 15.87
CA ASN A 57 -2.01 -4.94 15.97
C ASN A 57 -3.14 -5.54 15.13
N ALA A 58 -2.81 -6.13 13.96
CA ALA A 58 -3.78 -6.87 13.16
C ALA A 58 -4.28 -8.11 13.92
N MET A 59 -3.38 -8.87 14.54
CA MET A 59 -3.73 -10.00 15.39
C MET A 59 -4.63 -9.59 16.57
N LEU A 60 -4.30 -8.50 17.26
CA LEU A 60 -5.13 -7.99 18.34
C LEU A 60 -6.53 -7.60 17.88
N THR A 61 -6.63 -7.01 16.71
CA THR A 61 -7.93 -6.68 16.09
C THR A 61 -8.74 -7.95 15.76
N GLN A 62 -8.09 -8.99 15.23
CA GLN A 62 -8.76 -10.29 14.99
C GLN A 62 -9.30 -10.89 16.28
N ILE A 63 -8.53 -10.79 17.39
CA ILE A 63 -8.97 -11.24 18.72
C ILE A 63 -10.17 -10.41 19.20
N GLN A 64 -10.15 -9.10 19.04
CA GLN A 64 -11.27 -8.22 19.38
C GLN A 64 -12.55 -8.53 18.57
N ILE A 65 -12.42 -8.99 17.34
CA ILE A 65 -13.53 -9.42 16.49
C ILE A 65 -14.07 -10.80 16.89
N GLY A 66 -13.35 -11.52 17.74
CA GLY A 66 -13.80 -12.82 18.28
C GLY A 66 -12.97 -14.03 17.85
N CYS A 67 -11.75 -13.79 17.36
CA CYS A 67 -10.80 -14.88 17.16
C CYS A 67 -10.23 -15.34 18.51
N ASP A 68 -10.13 -16.65 18.69
CA ASP A 68 -9.44 -17.24 19.83
C ASP A 68 -7.94 -16.92 19.74
N ALA A 69 -7.38 -16.33 20.80
CA ALA A 69 -5.97 -15.92 20.84
C ALA A 69 -5.01 -17.11 20.64
N GLU A 70 -5.36 -18.30 21.08
CA GLU A 70 -4.53 -19.50 20.90
C GLU A 70 -4.42 -19.93 19.44
N LYS A 71 -5.37 -19.52 18.60
CA LYS A 71 -5.37 -19.80 17.16
C LYS A 71 -4.55 -18.78 16.37
N CYS A 72 -4.35 -17.58 16.92
CA CYS A 72 -3.70 -16.50 16.21
C CYS A 72 -2.18 -16.66 16.17
N ARG A 73 -1.59 -16.28 15.03
CA ARG A 73 -0.13 -16.22 14.83
C ARG A 73 0.19 -15.00 13.97
N VAL A 74 1.29 -14.32 14.30
CA VAL A 74 1.88 -13.31 13.43
C VAL A 74 2.86 -14.00 12.50
N ILE A 75 2.69 -13.82 11.20
CA ILE A 75 3.60 -14.28 10.16
C ILE A 75 3.80 -13.10 9.21
N GLU A 76 4.94 -12.45 9.35
CA GLU A 76 5.30 -11.28 8.56
C GLU A 76 5.52 -11.63 7.08
N ASN A 77 5.38 -10.63 6.21
CA ASN A 77 5.70 -10.78 4.79
C ASN A 77 7.20 -11.02 4.60
N GLY A 78 7.52 -11.95 3.70
CA GLY A 78 8.88 -12.17 3.22
C GLY A 78 9.14 -11.46 1.89
N ILE A 79 10.39 -11.06 1.68
CA ILE A 79 10.89 -10.53 0.40
C ILE A 79 12.11 -11.35 -0.06
N ASN A 80 12.44 -11.24 -1.33
CA ASN A 80 13.66 -11.83 -1.85
C ASN A 80 14.86 -10.90 -1.53
N TYR A 81 15.35 -11.00 -0.28
CA TYR A 81 16.43 -10.16 0.22
C TYR A 81 17.71 -10.30 -0.60
N ASP A 82 18.11 -11.52 -0.96
CA ASP A 82 19.35 -11.77 -1.70
C ASP A 82 19.38 -11.07 -3.06
N ARG A 83 18.25 -11.09 -3.75
CA ARG A 83 18.11 -10.41 -5.04
C ARG A 83 18.14 -8.89 -4.91
N LEU A 84 17.52 -8.35 -3.86
CA LEU A 84 17.38 -6.91 -3.66
C LEU A 84 18.63 -6.28 -3.06
N SER A 85 19.29 -6.95 -2.12
CA SER A 85 20.50 -6.43 -1.44
C SER A 85 21.71 -6.28 -2.37
N GLN A 86 21.71 -6.98 -3.50
CA GLN A 86 22.77 -6.91 -4.50
C GLN A 86 22.59 -5.75 -5.50
N ILE A 87 21.46 -5.01 -5.42
CA ILE A 87 21.24 -3.86 -6.31
C ILE A 87 22.29 -2.78 -5.99
N PRO A 88 23.07 -2.31 -6.99
CA PRO A 88 24.02 -1.25 -6.78
C PRO A 88 23.32 0.05 -6.40
N LEU A 89 23.98 0.93 -5.67
CA LEU A 89 23.51 2.29 -5.48
C LEU A 89 23.49 3.02 -6.83
N LYS A 90 22.60 3.98 -6.96
CA LYS A 90 22.55 4.85 -8.12
C LYS A 90 23.88 5.62 -8.24
N GLU A 91 24.40 5.74 -9.44
CA GLU A 91 25.53 6.63 -9.74
C GLU A 91 25.03 8.08 -9.73
N GLU A 92 25.85 8.98 -9.21
CA GLU A 92 25.56 10.40 -9.18
C GLU A 92 25.49 10.97 -10.60
N ASP A 93 24.34 11.47 -11.00
CA ASP A 93 24.10 12.09 -12.30
C ASP A 93 23.59 13.54 -12.17
N GLY A 94 23.60 14.07 -10.96
CA GLY A 94 23.09 15.41 -10.62
C GLY A 94 21.56 15.46 -10.45
N TRP A 95 20.84 14.34 -10.63
CA TRP A 95 19.41 14.23 -10.42
C TRP A 95 19.08 13.44 -9.17
N ILE A 96 17.97 13.79 -8.54
CA ILE A 96 17.36 13.05 -7.46
C ILE A 96 16.15 12.29 -8.02
N ASP A 97 16.24 10.98 -8.07
CA ASP A 97 15.19 10.10 -8.58
C ASP A 97 14.41 9.46 -7.43
N ILE A 98 13.15 9.85 -7.32
CA ILE A 98 12.22 9.36 -6.31
C ILE A 98 11.36 8.26 -6.94
N GLY A 99 11.25 7.10 -6.31
CA GLY A 99 10.42 6.00 -6.80
C GLY A 99 9.21 5.74 -5.94
N ALA A 100 8.06 5.49 -6.54
CA ALA A 100 6.87 4.99 -5.86
C ALA A 100 6.47 3.64 -6.46
N VAL A 101 6.67 2.57 -5.73
CA VAL A 101 6.30 1.21 -6.16
C VAL A 101 4.88 0.93 -5.70
N VAL A 102 3.91 1.32 -6.52
CA VAL A 102 2.48 1.29 -6.15
C VAL A 102 1.59 1.02 -7.36
N ARG A 103 0.44 0.38 -7.15
CA ARG A 103 -0.64 0.30 -8.14
C ARG A 103 -1.42 1.62 -8.12
N LEU A 104 -1.94 2.05 -9.28
CA LEU A 104 -2.80 3.23 -9.35
C LEU A 104 -4.20 2.84 -8.83
N ALA A 105 -4.42 3.10 -7.54
CA ALA A 105 -5.67 2.83 -6.83
C ALA A 105 -5.90 3.91 -5.74
N PRO A 106 -7.16 4.25 -5.41
CA PRO A 106 -7.48 5.30 -4.43
C PRO A 106 -6.82 5.11 -3.07
N ILE A 107 -6.68 3.86 -2.60
CA ILE A 107 -6.07 3.52 -1.31
C ILE A 107 -4.57 3.91 -1.23
N LYS A 108 -3.90 4.05 -2.38
CA LYS A 108 -2.48 4.43 -2.48
C LYS A 108 -2.26 5.94 -2.47
N ASP A 109 -3.32 6.71 -2.56
CA ASP A 109 -3.34 8.18 -2.51
C ASP A 109 -2.27 8.86 -3.37
N ILE A 110 -2.23 8.46 -4.63
CA ILE A 110 -1.28 8.99 -5.62
C ILE A 110 -1.44 10.51 -5.80
N LYS A 111 -2.64 11.04 -5.57
CA LYS A 111 -2.89 12.48 -5.69
C LYS A 111 -2.11 13.28 -4.64
N THR A 112 -2.08 12.83 -3.39
CA THR A 112 -1.22 13.43 -2.35
C THR A 112 0.25 13.37 -2.74
N MET A 113 0.72 12.27 -3.32
CA MET A 113 2.08 12.13 -3.84
C MET A 113 2.37 13.14 -4.96
N ILE A 114 1.44 13.31 -5.91
CA ILE A 114 1.57 14.28 -7.01
C ILE A 114 1.65 15.70 -6.46
N TYR A 115 0.81 16.08 -5.52
CA TYR A 115 0.87 17.39 -4.89
C TYR A 115 2.17 17.62 -4.12
N ALA A 116 2.62 16.62 -3.34
CA ALA A 116 3.90 16.73 -2.63
C ALA A 116 5.08 16.89 -3.59
N PHE A 117 5.05 16.15 -4.71
CA PHE A 117 6.08 16.29 -5.74
C PHE A 117 6.02 17.65 -6.47
N TYR A 118 4.82 18.17 -6.72
CA TYR A 118 4.64 19.50 -7.29
C TYR A 118 5.30 20.56 -6.42
N GLU A 119 5.06 20.55 -5.12
CA GLU A 119 5.67 21.45 -4.14
C GLU A 119 7.20 21.28 -4.10
N LEU A 120 7.71 20.06 -4.17
CA LEU A 120 9.13 19.78 -4.19
C LEU A 120 9.78 20.31 -5.47
N SER A 121 9.19 20.03 -6.63
CA SER A 121 9.71 20.42 -7.95
C SER A 121 9.69 21.94 -8.18
N SER A 122 8.84 22.68 -7.45
CA SER A 122 8.85 24.13 -7.45
C SER A 122 10.08 24.75 -6.73
N ARG A 123 10.75 23.97 -5.90
CA ARG A 123 11.92 24.36 -5.09
C ARG A 123 13.23 23.78 -5.59
N MET A 124 13.15 22.68 -6.36
CA MET A 124 14.31 21.95 -6.85
C MET A 124 14.07 21.53 -8.31
N GLU A 125 14.93 21.96 -9.20
CA GLU A 125 14.79 21.68 -10.64
C GLU A 125 15.26 20.28 -11.02
N ASN A 126 16.18 19.69 -10.25
CA ASN A 126 16.85 18.43 -10.53
C ASN A 126 16.23 17.23 -9.80
N VAL A 127 14.89 17.18 -9.69
CA VAL A 127 14.14 16.06 -9.10
C VAL A 127 13.24 15.40 -10.14
N ARG A 128 13.09 14.08 -10.04
CA ARG A 128 12.18 13.26 -10.86
C ARG A 128 11.39 12.31 -9.98
N LEU A 129 10.10 12.16 -10.29
CA LEU A 129 9.25 11.16 -9.64
C LEU A 129 8.86 10.07 -10.64
N HIS A 130 9.08 8.83 -10.25
CA HIS A 130 8.77 7.65 -11.03
C HIS A 130 7.70 6.83 -10.29
N ILE A 131 6.50 6.73 -10.87
CA ILE A 131 5.41 5.91 -10.34
C ILE A 131 5.42 4.56 -11.07
N LEU A 132 5.81 3.51 -10.33
CA LEU A 132 6.08 2.17 -10.85
C LEU A 132 4.96 1.23 -10.43
N GLY A 133 4.09 0.91 -11.36
CA GLY A 133 2.99 -0.04 -11.14
C GLY A 133 1.90 0.06 -12.19
N GLY A 134 1.06 -0.95 -12.23
CA GLY A 134 -0.07 -0.99 -13.14
C GLY A 134 -1.26 -0.20 -12.64
N VAL A 135 -2.19 0.04 -13.54
CA VAL A 135 -3.51 0.58 -13.24
C VAL A 135 -4.36 -0.52 -12.60
N ASP A 136 -4.99 -0.21 -11.49
CA ASP A 136 -5.91 -1.07 -10.76
C ASP A 136 -7.35 -0.49 -10.80
N ASP A 137 -7.43 0.84 -10.91
CA ASP A 137 -8.65 1.62 -11.04
C ASP A 137 -8.45 2.66 -12.17
N GLU A 138 -9.11 2.46 -13.30
CA GLU A 138 -8.95 3.29 -14.51
C GLU A 138 -9.44 4.73 -14.26
N GLU A 139 -10.58 4.93 -13.59
CA GLU A 139 -11.11 6.25 -13.31
C GLU A 139 -10.15 7.05 -12.44
N TYR A 140 -9.60 6.42 -11.40
CA TYR A 140 -8.62 7.04 -10.52
C TYR A 140 -7.30 7.34 -11.24
N ALA A 141 -6.86 6.45 -12.13
CA ALA A 141 -5.66 6.67 -12.93
C ALA A 141 -5.82 7.87 -13.86
N ASP A 142 -6.97 7.99 -14.53
CA ASP A 142 -7.28 9.13 -15.40
C ASP A 142 -7.30 10.44 -14.62
N GLU A 143 -7.85 10.45 -13.40
CA GLU A 143 -7.80 11.60 -12.51
C GLU A 143 -6.36 11.98 -12.14
N CYS A 144 -5.48 11.00 -11.88
CA CYS A 144 -4.06 11.24 -11.61
C CYS A 144 -3.32 11.83 -12.82
N TYR A 145 -3.56 11.29 -14.01
CA TYR A 145 -2.99 11.82 -15.26
C TYR A 145 -3.46 13.25 -15.54
N ALA A 146 -4.75 13.51 -15.35
CA ALA A 146 -5.32 14.84 -15.51
C ALA A 146 -4.71 15.83 -14.52
N LEU A 147 -4.50 15.44 -13.28
CA LEU A 147 -3.88 16.26 -12.23
C LEU A 147 -2.44 16.65 -12.60
N VAL A 148 -1.62 15.70 -13.05
CA VAL A 148 -0.23 15.97 -13.50
C VAL A 148 -0.22 16.98 -14.65
N LYS A 149 -1.14 16.83 -15.61
CA LYS A 149 -1.30 17.76 -16.73
C LYS A 149 -1.77 19.15 -16.28
N GLN A 150 -2.74 19.19 -15.36
CA GLN A 150 -3.27 20.46 -14.81
C GLN A 150 -2.21 21.25 -14.07
N LEU A 151 -1.32 20.58 -13.31
CA LEU A 151 -0.23 21.18 -12.55
C LEU A 151 1.02 21.44 -13.41
N ASP A 152 0.99 21.08 -14.70
CA ASP A 152 2.12 21.21 -15.65
C ASP A 152 3.43 20.57 -15.15
N ILE A 153 3.34 19.43 -14.44
CA ILE A 153 4.52 18.73 -13.91
C ILE A 153 5.26 18.02 -15.05
N LYS A 154 6.54 18.36 -15.26
CA LYS A 154 7.35 17.82 -16.37
C LYS A 154 8.14 16.56 -15.99
N ASN A 155 8.61 16.49 -14.75
CA ASN A 155 9.56 15.49 -14.28
C ASN A 155 8.86 14.35 -13.50
N LEU A 156 7.61 14.00 -13.85
CA LEU A 156 6.88 12.88 -13.29
C LEU A 156 6.55 11.87 -14.40
N VAL A 157 6.86 10.61 -14.15
CA VAL A 157 6.67 9.52 -15.12
C VAL A 157 5.87 8.39 -14.50
N PHE A 158 4.79 7.99 -15.16
CA PHE A 158 4.09 6.74 -14.88
C PHE A 158 4.71 5.66 -15.77
N THR A 159 5.41 4.70 -15.16
CA THR A 159 6.17 3.68 -15.91
C THR A 159 5.33 2.48 -16.31
N GLY A 160 4.15 2.31 -15.69
CA GLY A 160 3.44 1.04 -15.74
C GLY A 160 4.18 -0.05 -14.97
N ARG A 161 3.89 -1.32 -15.29
CA ARG A 161 4.57 -2.48 -14.69
C ARG A 161 5.98 -2.63 -15.25
N VAL A 162 6.97 -2.63 -14.37
CA VAL A 162 8.40 -2.76 -14.69
C VAL A 162 9.07 -3.80 -13.78
N ASP A 163 10.24 -4.26 -14.17
CA ASP A 163 11.09 -5.05 -13.25
C ASP A 163 11.65 -4.13 -12.16
N ILE A 164 11.17 -4.32 -10.95
CA ILE A 164 11.52 -3.51 -9.78
C ILE A 164 13.03 -3.55 -9.52
N VAL A 165 13.68 -4.70 -9.67
CA VAL A 165 15.13 -4.84 -9.44
C VAL A 165 15.92 -3.96 -10.42
N GLN A 166 15.53 -3.97 -11.69
CA GLN A 166 16.18 -3.16 -12.70
C GLN A 166 15.92 -1.67 -12.51
N TYR A 167 14.74 -1.34 -11.97
CA TYR A 167 14.37 0.07 -11.78
C TYR A 167 14.94 0.66 -10.49
N MET A 168 14.98 -0.09 -9.39
CA MET A 168 15.53 0.35 -8.10
C MET A 168 16.96 0.89 -8.19
N ARG A 169 17.77 0.37 -9.13
CA ARG A 169 19.14 0.86 -9.35
C ARG A 169 19.23 2.33 -9.81
N LYS A 170 18.12 2.87 -10.32
CA LYS A 170 18.00 4.26 -10.80
C LYS A 170 17.48 5.21 -9.73
N LEU A 171 17.04 4.72 -8.58
CA LEU A 171 16.36 5.50 -7.56
C LEU A 171 17.33 5.86 -6.42
N ASP A 172 17.17 7.06 -5.89
CA ASP A 172 17.85 7.52 -4.68
C ASP A 172 17.08 7.11 -3.43
N PHE A 173 15.76 7.29 -3.44
CA PHE A 173 14.87 6.88 -2.36
C PHE A 173 13.46 6.58 -2.88
N THR A 174 12.60 6.04 -2.01
CA THR A 174 11.22 5.74 -2.36
C THR A 174 10.24 6.53 -1.52
N ILE A 175 8.99 6.63 -2.03
CA ILE A 175 7.89 7.28 -1.34
C ILE A 175 6.64 6.40 -1.36
N LEU A 176 5.88 6.42 -0.27
CA LEU A 176 4.58 5.76 -0.14
C LEU A 176 3.61 6.69 0.58
N THR A 177 2.47 7.02 -0.05
CA THR A 177 1.45 7.94 0.48
C THR A 177 0.14 7.25 0.82
N SER A 178 0.14 5.92 0.93
CA SER A 178 -1.06 5.13 1.15
C SER A 178 -1.88 5.60 2.36
N ILE A 179 -3.20 5.52 2.23
CA ILE A 179 -4.15 5.80 3.31
C ILE A 179 -4.16 4.66 4.33
N SER A 180 -3.96 3.43 3.86
CA SER A 180 -3.92 2.23 4.70
C SER A 180 -3.03 1.17 4.07
N GLU A 181 -2.28 0.48 4.90
CA GLU A 181 -1.45 -0.67 4.55
C GLU A 181 -1.52 -1.72 5.66
N GLY A 182 -1.20 -2.96 5.31
CA GLY A 182 -0.88 -3.97 6.30
C GLY A 182 0.63 -3.93 6.59
N GLN A 183 1.40 -4.58 5.73
CA GLN A 183 2.86 -4.55 5.71
C GLN A 183 3.30 -4.34 4.25
N PRO A 184 3.61 -3.10 3.85
CA PRO A 184 3.88 -2.78 2.45
C PRO A 184 5.20 -3.39 1.99
N LEU A 185 5.12 -4.33 1.04
CA LEU A 185 6.31 -4.98 0.46
C LEU A 185 7.26 -3.97 -0.17
N SER A 186 6.71 -2.91 -0.79
CA SER A 186 7.52 -1.86 -1.43
C SER A 186 8.48 -1.16 -0.46
N VAL A 187 8.10 -1.00 0.81
CA VAL A 187 8.97 -0.44 1.87
C VAL A 187 10.06 -1.44 2.24
N LEU A 188 9.70 -2.72 2.45
CA LEU A 188 10.67 -3.76 2.76
C LEU A 188 11.67 -3.96 1.61
N GLU A 189 11.19 -3.94 0.37
CA GLU A 189 12.02 -4.03 -0.84
C GLU A 189 12.95 -2.83 -0.99
N SER A 190 12.46 -1.63 -0.67
CA SER A 190 13.26 -0.40 -0.66
C SER A 190 14.43 -0.51 0.33
N PHE A 191 14.15 -0.91 1.57
CA PHE A 191 15.18 -1.08 2.60
C PHE A 191 16.18 -2.19 2.24
N ALA A 192 15.71 -3.33 1.71
CA ALA A 192 16.60 -4.37 1.24
C ALA A 192 17.51 -3.89 0.11
N ALA A 193 17.01 -3.02 -0.77
CA ALA A 193 17.79 -2.37 -1.82
C ALA A 193 18.62 -1.16 -1.31
N ARG A 194 18.66 -0.93 -0.01
CA ARG A 194 19.37 0.21 0.63
C ARG A 194 18.90 1.57 0.13
N ARG A 195 17.59 1.68 -0.16
CA ARG A 195 16.94 2.95 -0.50
C ARG A 195 16.14 3.41 0.71
N PRO A 196 16.38 4.62 1.24
CA PRO A 196 15.49 5.22 2.23
C PRO A 196 14.06 5.28 1.69
N CYS A 197 13.08 5.30 2.59
CA CYS A 197 11.67 5.44 2.22
C CYS A 197 11.03 6.55 3.06
N VAL A 198 10.29 7.44 2.39
CA VAL A 198 9.39 8.40 3.03
C VAL A 198 7.97 7.83 2.93
N THR A 199 7.31 7.66 4.06
CA THR A 199 5.98 7.03 4.08
C THR A 199 5.03 7.75 5.01
N THR A 200 3.73 7.68 4.71
CA THR A 200 2.67 7.98 5.69
C THR A 200 2.74 6.98 6.84
N ASP A 201 2.24 7.37 8.01
CA ASP A 201 2.19 6.51 9.21
C ASP A 201 1.07 5.48 9.07
N VAL A 202 1.34 4.42 8.32
CA VAL A 202 0.40 3.34 8.00
C VAL A 202 1.10 1.97 8.06
N GLY A 203 0.33 0.93 8.40
CA GLY A 203 0.84 -0.43 8.49
C GLY A 203 1.50 -0.73 9.84
N CYS A 204 2.59 -1.48 9.78
CA CYS A 204 3.37 -1.91 10.94
C CYS A 204 4.80 -1.34 10.93
#